data_da7be0ef8dd10e0394f59784040b0668
#
_entry.id   da7be0ef8dd10e0394f59784040b0668
#
_cell.length_a   1.000
_cell.length_b   1.000
_cell.length_c   1.000
_cell.angle_alpha   90.00
_cell.angle_beta   90.00
_cell.angle_gamma   90.00
#
_symmetry.space_group_name_H-M   'P 1'
#
loop_
_entity.id
_entity.type
_entity.pdbx_description
1 polymer ?
#
loop_
_entity_poly.entity_id
_entity_poly.type
_entity_poly.pdbx_seq_one_letter_code
_entity_poly.pdbx_strand_id
1 'polypeptide(L)'
;MPAPGHWRHPALVRTNLRNSPPRRSLLGALAAAALTSCGVPAAYVAPEGRARRDDSARDKSLHFANWPLYIDTSEDRPTRRPTLDAFTGRTGIAVTYTEEINDNDEFFGKVSPSLMNHQETGRDLVVISDWMCARFVRLGWVQEMDRTRQPHVARHLDPLLRGPHFDEGRRFSVPWQSGITGIAYNRRRLGREIRQVSDLWAEDLRGRVTLLSGMDEAFALLLQGDGVDIARWTADDFHRMCDRVEGLVRTGHIRRFTGNDYIKDLAAGDVLACQAYSGDVIQLQNDDPDIEFVVPEEGAELWAESLMIPNLARHKANAELLVDHYYRPEVAAELAGWVNYVCPVPAARDVLASSRDAETAALAEDPLIFPDDAMRRRLVIARDITSTERREFGKRWNALAGL
;
A
#
# COMPACT_ATOMS: atom_id res chain seq x y z
N MET A 1 -34.38 8.98 13.00
CA MET A 1 -33.15 9.00 13.84
C MET A 1 -33.22 7.88 14.84
N PRO A 2 -32.41 6.82 14.77
CA PRO A 2 -32.09 6.00 15.91
C PRO A 2 -30.58 6.15 16.25
N ALA A 3 -30.31 6.15 17.57
CA ALA A 3 -29.03 6.40 18.21
C ALA A 3 -27.99 5.27 18.02
N PRO A 4 -26.69 5.52 18.20
CA PRO A 4 -25.62 4.56 17.91
C PRO A 4 -25.49 3.52 19.04
N GLY A 5 -25.39 2.23 18.62
CA GLY A 5 -25.21 1.10 19.48
C GLY A 5 -23.77 0.95 19.97
N HIS A 6 -23.63 0.79 21.28
CA HIS A 6 -22.39 0.55 22.00
C HIS A 6 -21.81 -0.84 21.68
N TRP A 7 -20.58 -0.90 21.20
CA TRP A 7 -19.81 -2.15 21.15
C TRP A 7 -19.18 -2.44 22.51
N ARG A 8 -19.57 -3.56 23.11
CA ARG A 8 -18.96 -4.12 24.32
C ARG A 8 -17.96 -5.21 23.94
N HIS A 9 -16.73 -5.13 24.44
CA HIS A 9 -15.72 -6.18 24.36
C HIS A 9 -16.08 -7.36 25.25
N PRO A 10 -15.86 -8.62 24.84
CA PRO A 10 -15.91 -9.77 25.73
C PRO A 10 -14.58 -9.96 26.48
N ALA A 11 -14.71 -10.33 27.75
CA ALA A 11 -13.66 -10.50 28.73
C ALA A 11 -12.74 -11.71 28.43
N LEU A 12 -11.45 -11.52 28.71
CA LEU A 12 -10.40 -12.54 28.72
C LEU A 12 -10.68 -13.61 29.79
N VAL A 13 -10.77 -14.86 29.39
CA VAL A 13 -10.73 -16.03 30.24
C VAL A 13 -9.27 -16.49 30.39
N ARG A 14 -8.72 -16.39 31.60
CA ARG A 14 -7.44 -16.97 31.99
C ARG A 14 -7.61 -18.47 32.22
N THR A 15 -6.89 -19.31 31.53
CA THR A 15 -6.67 -20.70 31.91
C THR A 15 -5.20 -20.92 32.30
N ASN A 16 -5.02 -21.27 33.56
CA ASN A 16 -3.78 -21.82 34.14
C ASN A 16 -3.56 -23.24 33.64
N LEU A 17 -2.37 -23.54 33.12
CA LEU A 17 -1.87 -24.91 33.13
C LEU A 17 -0.41 -24.95 33.59
N ARG A 18 -0.24 -25.49 34.77
CA ARG A 18 1.02 -26.07 35.29
C ARG A 18 1.18 -27.46 34.67
N ASN A 19 2.39 -27.80 34.24
CA ASN A 19 3.18 -28.98 34.62
C ASN A 19 4.23 -29.31 33.59
N SER A 20 5.49 -29.16 33.97
CA SER A 20 6.65 -29.84 33.36
C SER A 20 6.83 -31.20 34.04
N PRO A 21 7.49 -32.20 33.43
CA PRO A 21 8.87 -32.55 33.75
C PRO A 21 9.68 -33.16 32.55
N PRO A 22 10.87 -33.84 32.77
CA PRO A 22 12.16 -33.19 32.69
C PRO A 22 13.13 -33.76 31.63
N ARG A 23 14.27 -33.11 31.58
CA ARG A 23 15.50 -33.40 30.78
C ARG A 23 15.90 -34.89 30.65
N ARG A 24 16.49 -35.22 29.48
CA ARG A 24 17.81 -35.90 29.42
C ARG A 24 18.49 -35.72 28.04
N SER A 25 19.65 -35.23 28.10
CA SER A 25 20.86 -35.18 27.32
C SER A 25 21.05 -36.26 26.24
N LEU A 26 21.59 -35.87 25.08
CA LEU A 26 22.65 -36.62 24.40
C LEU A 26 23.52 -35.65 23.57
N LEU A 27 24.77 -35.65 23.93
CA LEU A 27 25.94 -35.02 23.29
C LEU A 27 26.35 -35.84 22.05
N GLY A 28 26.98 -35.16 21.10
CA GLY A 28 27.84 -35.79 20.07
C GLY A 28 27.78 -35.03 18.78
N ALA A 29 28.65 -34.20 18.55
CA ALA A 29 30.01 -34.14 18.08
C ALA A 29 30.13 -33.59 16.63
N LEU A 30 30.92 -32.51 16.50
CA LEU A 30 31.95 -32.20 15.49
C LEU A 30 31.50 -32.12 14.02
N ALA A 31 31.89 -31.17 13.18
CA ALA A 31 33.10 -30.37 13.08
C ALA A 31 32.91 -29.25 12.04
N ALA A 32 33.42 -28.13 12.29
CA ALA A 32 34.32 -27.26 11.55
C ALA A 32 34.33 -27.22 10.01
N ALA A 33 34.48 -26.02 9.55
CA ALA A 33 34.99 -25.46 8.29
C ALA A 33 33.89 -24.98 7.34
N ALA A 34 33.89 -23.83 6.79
CA ALA A 34 34.95 -22.91 6.44
C ALA A 34 34.36 -21.54 6.16
N LEU A 35 35.10 -20.53 6.48
CA LEU A 35 35.05 -19.18 5.96
C LEU A 35 35.02 -19.19 4.43
N THR A 36 34.18 -18.42 3.84
CA THR A 36 34.46 -17.45 2.79
C THR A 36 33.26 -17.18 1.91
N SER A 37 33.14 -15.96 1.62
CA SER A 37 32.49 -15.23 0.56
C SER A 37 31.22 -14.48 1.00
N CYS A 38 31.40 -13.18 1.04
CA CYS A 38 30.36 -12.19 0.82
C CYS A 38 29.78 -12.44 -0.58
N GLY A 39 28.81 -13.35 -0.66
CA GLY A 39 27.99 -13.57 -1.85
C GLY A 39 26.64 -12.98 -1.57
N VAL A 40 26.24 -12.02 -2.37
CA VAL A 40 24.83 -11.66 -2.56
C VAL A 40 24.07 -12.98 -2.68
N PRO A 41 23.01 -13.27 -1.88
CA PRO A 41 22.23 -14.46 -2.09
C PRO A 41 21.72 -14.43 -3.54
N ALA A 42 22.12 -15.40 -4.33
CA ALA A 42 21.56 -15.60 -5.65
C ALA A 42 20.04 -15.57 -5.51
N ALA A 43 19.37 -14.82 -6.39
CA ALA A 43 17.93 -14.81 -6.48
C ALA A 43 17.47 -16.28 -6.43
N TYR A 44 16.60 -16.60 -5.48
CA TYR A 44 16.07 -17.95 -5.35
C TYR A 44 15.30 -18.27 -6.63
N VAL A 45 15.96 -19.02 -7.51
CA VAL A 45 15.28 -19.65 -8.64
C VAL A 45 14.51 -20.81 -8.05
N ALA A 46 13.19 -20.72 -8.02
CA ALA A 46 12.33 -21.82 -7.61
C ALA A 46 12.75 -23.08 -8.39
N PRO A 47 12.93 -24.25 -7.73
CA PRO A 47 13.29 -25.48 -8.43
C PRO A 47 12.27 -25.72 -9.55
N GLU A 48 12.75 -25.80 -10.77
CA GLU A 48 11.96 -26.23 -11.92
C GLU A 48 11.30 -27.58 -11.54
N GLY A 49 9.97 -27.59 -11.42
CA GLY A 49 9.20 -28.80 -11.13
C GLY A 49 8.10 -28.70 -10.07
N ARG A 50 7.92 -27.54 -9.41
CA ARG A 50 6.86 -27.36 -8.41
C ARG A 50 5.84 -26.26 -8.71
N ALA A 51 5.79 -25.76 -9.94
CA ALA A 51 4.63 -24.98 -10.36
C ALA A 51 3.42 -25.93 -10.33
N ARG A 52 2.47 -25.67 -9.42
CA ARG A 52 1.21 -26.40 -9.44
C ARG A 52 0.58 -26.18 -10.82
N ARG A 53 -0.07 -27.23 -11.34
CA ARG A 53 -0.80 -27.13 -12.59
C ARG A 53 -1.88 -26.06 -12.46
N ASP A 54 -1.89 -25.09 -13.38
CA ASP A 54 -2.94 -24.08 -13.49
C ASP A 54 -4.27 -24.78 -13.86
N ASP A 55 -5.25 -24.71 -12.96
CA ASP A 55 -6.56 -25.34 -13.11
C ASP A 55 -7.56 -24.46 -13.88
N SER A 56 -7.21 -23.23 -14.27
CA SER A 56 -8.07 -22.21 -14.89
C SER A 56 -8.85 -22.69 -16.12
N ALA A 57 -8.30 -23.66 -16.88
CA ALA A 57 -8.98 -24.21 -18.04
C ALA A 57 -10.21 -25.06 -17.68
N ARG A 58 -10.22 -25.66 -16.47
CA ARG A 58 -11.24 -26.58 -15.99
C ARG A 58 -12.17 -25.97 -14.96
N ASP A 59 -11.62 -25.07 -14.17
CA ASP A 59 -12.28 -24.38 -13.07
C ASP A 59 -12.35 -22.87 -13.37
N LYS A 60 -13.56 -22.40 -13.66
CA LYS A 60 -13.86 -21.00 -13.95
C LYS A 60 -14.16 -20.22 -12.67
N SER A 61 -13.23 -20.29 -11.74
CA SER A 61 -13.27 -19.54 -10.47
C SER A 61 -11.91 -18.90 -10.16
N LEU A 62 -11.91 -17.94 -9.25
CA LEU A 62 -10.71 -17.41 -8.60
C LEU A 62 -11.05 -16.77 -7.26
N HIS A 63 -10.07 -16.75 -6.35
CA HIS A 63 -10.16 -16.06 -5.08
C HIS A 63 -9.28 -14.81 -5.11
N PHE A 64 -9.91 -13.64 -4.94
CA PHE A 64 -9.28 -12.33 -4.92
C PHE A 64 -9.37 -11.71 -3.53
N ALA A 65 -8.21 -11.49 -2.88
CA ALA A 65 -8.10 -10.85 -1.57
C ALA A 65 -7.59 -9.41 -1.71
N ASN A 66 -8.26 -8.48 -1.03
CA ASN A 66 -7.97 -7.04 -1.13
C ASN A 66 -8.14 -6.36 0.24
N TRP A 67 -7.86 -5.06 0.28
CA TRP A 67 -8.11 -4.15 1.38
C TRP A 67 -9.60 -3.81 1.49
N PRO A 68 -10.10 -3.47 2.70
CA PRO A 68 -11.44 -2.94 2.88
C PRO A 68 -11.67 -1.65 2.08
N LEU A 69 -12.87 -1.50 1.52
CA LEU A 69 -13.30 -0.30 0.80
C LEU A 69 -12.45 0.07 -0.44
N TYR A 70 -11.70 -0.86 -0.97
CA TYR A 70 -10.73 -0.60 -2.05
C TYR A 70 -11.16 -1.18 -3.40
N ILE A 71 -12.47 -1.28 -3.60
CA ILE A 71 -13.14 -1.69 -4.85
C ILE A 71 -14.52 -1.05 -4.89
N ASP A 72 -15.05 -0.85 -6.09
CA ASP A 72 -16.39 -0.33 -6.33
C ASP A 72 -17.48 -1.18 -5.67
N THR A 73 -18.51 -0.52 -5.15
CA THR A 73 -19.70 -1.17 -4.63
C THR A 73 -20.97 -0.58 -5.25
N SER A 74 -22.03 -1.37 -5.31
CA SER A 74 -23.35 -0.87 -5.71
C SER A 74 -24.00 -0.13 -4.55
N GLU A 75 -24.51 1.07 -4.78
CA GLU A 75 -25.25 1.85 -3.77
C GLU A 75 -26.46 1.06 -3.22
N ASP A 76 -27.20 0.37 -4.10
CA ASP A 76 -28.37 -0.43 -3.71
C ASP A 76 -28.00 -1.71 -2.94
N ARG A 77 -26.82 -2.27 -3.18
CA ARG A 77 -26.35 -3.55 -2.64
C ARG A 77 -24.86 -3.50 -2.31
N PRO A 78 -24.48 -3.11 -1.08
CA PRO A 78 -23.07 -2.94 -0.69
C PRO A 78 -22.18 -4.19 -0.78
N THR A 79 -22.79 -5.38 -0.93
CA THR A 79 -22.06 -6.64 -1.17
C THR A 79 -21.77 -6.90 -2.65
N ARG A 80 -22.37 -6.13 -3.55
CA ARG A 80 -22.22 -6.26 -5.00
C ARG A 80 -21.03 -5.40 -5.45
N ARG A 81 -20.22 -5.96 -6.33
CA ARG A 81 -19.05 -5.31 -6.95
C ARG A 81 -19.29 -5.22 -8.47
N PRO A 82 -19.76 -4.07 -9.00
CA PRO A 82 -20.15 -3.94 -10.41
C PRO A 82 -19.05 -4.35 -11.38
N THR A 83 -17.79 -3.94 -11.14
CA THR A 83 -16.66 -4.30 -12.01
C THR A 83 -16.35 -5.80 -12.01
N LEU A 84 -16.49 -6.49 -10.87
CA LEU A 84 -16.36 -7.96 -10.79
C LEU A 84 -17.52 -8.67 -11.47
N ASP A 85 -18.75 -8.15 -11.35
CA ASP A 85 -19.92 -8.68 -12.05
C ASP A 85 -19.75 -8.57 -13.57
N ALA A 86 -19.22 -7.43 -14.06
CA ALA A 86 -18.89 -7.22 -15.46
C ALA A 86 -17.81 -8.21 -15.95
N PHE A 87 -16.78 -8.45 -15.14
CA PHE A 87 -15.78 -9.48 -15.42
C PHE A 87 -16.41 -10.87 -15.54
N THR A 88 -17.20 -11.27 -14.54
CA THR A 88 -17.88 -12.57 -14.52
C THR A 88 -18.82 -12.73 -15.71
N GLY A 89 -19.61 -11.69 -16.01
CA GLY A 89 -20.52 -11.70 -17.17
C GLY A 89 -19.81 -11.88 -18.51
N ARG A 90 -18.61 -11.30 -18.65
CA ARG A 90 -17.82 -11.37 -19.89
C ARG A 90 -17.05 -12.68 -20.04
N THR A 91 -16.55 -13.25 -18.94
CA THR A 91 -15.59 -14.37 -18.97
C THR A 91 -16.18 -15.70 -18.52
N GLY A 92 -17.32 -15.67 -17.80
CA GLY A 92 -17.88 -16.81 -17.10
C GLY A 92 -17.07 -17.25 -15.87
N ILE A 93 -16.05 -16.46 -15.44
CA ILE A 93 -15.22 -16.76 -14.28
C ILE A 93 -15.86 -16.17 -13.03
N ALA A 94 -16.20 -17.02 -12.07
CA ALA A 94 -16.72 -16.59 -10.77
C ALA A 94 -15.59 -16.08 -9.88
N VAL A 95 -15.79 -14.91 -9.25
CA VAL A 95 -14.81 -14.32 -8.34
C VAL A 95 -15.30 -14.39 -6.91
N THR A 96 -14.57 -15.09 -6.06
CA THR A 96 -14.71 -14.98 -4.60
C THR A 96 -13.85 -13.82 -4.13
N TYR A 97 -14.49 -12.70 -3.77
CA TYR A 97 -13.81 -11.50 -3.30
C TYR A 97 -13.84 -11.41 -1.78
N THR A 98 -12.71 -11.12 -1.16
CA THR A 98 -12.59 -10.96 0.29
C THR A 98 -11.80 -9.70 0.66
N GLU A 99 -12.33 -8.94 1.61
CA GLU A 99 -11.67 -7.81 2.26
C GLU A 99 -11.00 -8.31 3.54
N GLU A 100 -9.79 -8.86 3.40
CA GLU A 100 -9.11 -9.56 4.50
C GLU A 100 -7.71 -9.04 4.78
N ILE A 101 -7.29 -7.98 4.10
CA ILE A 101 -5.97 -7.36 4.25
C ILE A 101 -6.17 -6.03 5.00
N ASN A 102 -5.86 -6.01 6.30
CA ASN A 102 -5.93 -4.79 7.10
C ASN A 102 -4.55 -4.16 7.34
N ASP A 103 -3.51 -4.98 7.23
CA ASP A 103 -2.12 -4.61 7.43
C ASP A 103 -1.21 -5.56 6.66
N ASN A 104 -0.14 -5.03 6.05
CA ASN A 104 0.78 -5.82 5.24
C ASN A 104 1.53 -6.89 6.03
N ASP A 105 2.05 -6.57 7.22
CA ASP A 105 2.80 -7.52 8.03
C ASP A 105 1.89 -8.55 8.68
N GLU A 106 0.66 -8.19 9.08
CA GLU A 106 -0.38 -9.12 9.51
C GLU A 106 -0.71 -10.12 8.39
N PHE A 107 -0.98 -9.63 7.19
CA PHE A 107 -1.26 -10.48 6.03
C PHE A 107 -0.07 -11.38 5.69
N PHE A 108 1.15 -10.83 5.70
CA PHE A 108 2.37 -11.60 5.52
C PHE A 108 2.48 -12.72 6.55
N GLY A 109 2.25 -12.41 7.84
CA GLY A 109 2.23 -13.39 8.92
C GLY A 109 1.21 -14.52 8.70
N LYS A 110 0.04 -14.17 8.17
CA LYS A 110 -1.05 -15.11 7.87
C LYS A 110 -0.70 -16.10 6.74
N VAL A 111 -0.02 -15.65 5.67
CA VAL A 111 0.24 -16.49 4.48
C VAL A 111 1.62 -17.12 4.48
N SER A 112 2.60 -16.57 5.21
CA SER A 112 3.98 -17.03 5.19
C SER A 112 4.16 -18.49 5.62
N PRO A 113 3.44 -19.05 6.64
CA PRO A 113 3.58 -20.46 6.99
C PRO A 113 3.23 -21.41 5.83
N SER A 114 2.20 -21.08 5.05
CA SER A 114 1.82 -21.88 3.88
C SER A 114 2.90 -21.81 2.80
N LEU A 115 3.35 -20.60 2.46
CA LEU A 115 4.36 -20.39 1.41
C LEU A 115 5.72 -21.00 1.76
N MET A 116 6.15 -20.90 3.02
CA MET A 116 7.37 -21.56 3.53
C MET A 116 7.30 -23.08 3.44
N ASN A 117 6.13 -23.67 3.65
CA ASN A 117 5.89 -25.10 3.57
C ASN A 117 5.51 -25.57 2.15
N HIS A 118 5.64 -24.70 1.14
CA HIS A 118 5.24 -24.99 -0.23
C HIS A 118 3.76 -25.45 -0.35
N GLN A 119 2.91 -24.77 0.40
CA GLN A 119 1.45 -24.97 0.38
C GLN A 119 0.76 -23.77 -0.24
N GLU A 120 -0.39 -24.01 -0.86
CA GLU A 120 -1.24 -22.93 -1.38
C GLU A 120 -1.79 -22.05 -0.25
N THR A 121 -1.94 -20.75 -0.53
CA THR A 121 -2.52 -19.81 0.42
C THR A 121 -4.05 -19.80 0.38
N GLY A 122 -4.65 -20.46 -0.62
CA GLY A 122 -6.08 -20.40 -0.93
C GLY A 122 -6.50 -19.09 -1.63
N ARG A 123 -5.54 -18.25 -2.04
CA ARG A 123 -5.77 -17.02 -2.81
C ARG A 123 -5.09 -17.13 -4.16
N ASP A 124 -5.79 -16.67 -5.20
CA ASP A 124 -5.24 -16.65 -6.56
C ASP A 124 -4.67 -15.27 -6.92
N LEU A 125 -5.25 -14.22 -6.34
CA LEU A 125 -4.84 -12.84 -6.54
C LEU A 125 -4.92 -12.09 -5.22
N VAL A 126 -3.93 -11.24 -4.94
CA VAL A 126 -3.89 -10.39 -3.73
C VAL A 126 -3.43 -8.99 -4.09
N VAL A 127 -3.86 -7.99 -3.31
CA VAL A 127 -3.39 -6.59 -3.40
C VAL A 127 -2.62 -6.26 -2.14
N ILE A 128 -1.34 -5.91 -2.28
CA ILE A 128 -0.50 -5.46 -1.16
C ILE A 128 0.41 -4.32 -1.61
N SER A 129 0.95 -3.55 -0.66
CA SER A 129 1.84 -2.44 -0.96
C SER A 129 3.12 -2.90 -1.67
N ASP A 130 3.65 -2.07 -2.57
CA ASP A 130 4.85 -2.38 -3.36
C ASP A 130 6.05 -2.80 -2.49
N TRP A 131 6.24 -2.18 -1.31
CA TRP A 131 7.31 -2.58 -0.40
C TRP A 131 7.14 -4.00 0.15
N MET A 132 5.89 -4.47 0.34
CA MET A 132 5.60 -5.86 0.70
C MET A 132 5.70 -6.77 -0.52
N CYS A 133 5.25 -6.33 -1.71
CA CYS A 133 5.50 -7.05 -2.97
C CYS A 133 6.99 -7.33 -3.15
N ALA A 134 7.86 -6.34 -2.90
CA ALA A 134 9.32 -6.50 -2.93
C ALA A 134 9.81 -7.63 -2.02
N ARG A 135 9.21 -7.77 -0.83
CA ARG A 135 9.51 -8.85 0.10
C ARG A 135 9.11 -10.23 -0.45
N PHE A 136 7.92 -10.34 -1.03
CA PHE A 136 7.44 -11.59 -1.63
C PHE A 136 8.27 -11.99 -2.85
N VAL A 137 8.64 -11.03 -3.71
CA VAL A 137 9.51 -11.27 -4.89
C VAL A 137 10.88 -11.77 -4.45
N ARG A 138 11.51 -11.14 -3.45
CA ARG A 138 12.82 -11.58 -2.92
C ARG A 138 12.77 -12.98 -2.31
N LEU A 139 11.65 -13.38 -1.71
CA LEU A 139 11.45 -14.72 -1.16
C LEU A 139 11.09 -15.76 -2.22
N GLY A 140 10.85 -15.35 -3.47
CA GLY A 140 10.40 -16.24 -4.53
C GLY A 140 8.99 -16.81 -4.29
N TRP A 141 8.12 -16.04 -3.64
CA TRP A 141 6.78 -16.46 -3.21
C TRP A 141 5.66 -16.02 -4.16
N VAL A 142 6.00 -15.46 -5.30
CA VAL A 142 5.09 -14.99 -6.33
C VAL A 142 5.36 -15.65 -7.68
N GLN A 143 4.34 -15.75 -8.50
CA GLN A 143 4.42 -16.24 -9.87
C GLN A 143 4.63 -15.06 -10.83
N GLU A 144 5.48 -15.27 -11.84
CA GLU A 144 5.59 -14.35 -12.97
C GLU A 144 4.29 -14.37 -13.79
N MET A 145 3.80 -13.19 -14.18
CA MET A 145 2.60 -13.04 -14.98
C MET A 145 2.91 -13.17 -16.48
N ASP A 146 2.03 -13.85 -17.20
CA ASP A 146 2.10 -13.98 -18.66
C ASP A 146 1.54 -12.72 -19.32
N ARG A 147 2.42 -11.85 -19.81
CA ARG A 147 2.05 -10.58 -20.48
C ARG A 147 1.26 -10.79 -21.77
N THR A 148 1.30 -11.95 -22.38
CA THR A 148 0.47 -12.25 -23.56
C THR A 148 -1.03 -12.28 -23.23
N ARG A 149 -1.36 -12.54 -21.96
CA ARG A 149 -2.72 -12.52 -21.43
C ARG A 149 -3.17 -11.15 -20.91
N GLN A 150 -2.27 -10.18 -20.93
CA GLN A 150 -2.47 -8.86 -20.33
C GLN A 150 -2.24 -7.70 -21.34
N PRO A 151 -2.93 -7.70 -22.50
CA PRO A 151 -2.75 -6.69 -23.52
C PRO A 151 -3.17 -5.28 -23.09
N HIS A 152 -4.17 -5.16 -22.19
CA HIS A 152 -4.59 -3.86 -21.65
C HIS A 152 -3.55 -3.32 -20.66
N VAL A 153 -2.99 -4.16 -19.77
CA VAL A 153 -1.87 -3.77 -18.92
C VAL A 153 -0.70 -3.24 -19.75
N ALA A 154 -0.29 -4.00 -20.78
CA ALA A 154 0.83 -3.62 -21.64
C ALA A 154 0.61 -2.26 -22.34
N ARG A 155 -0.64 -1.96 -22.70
CA ARG A 155 -1.02 -0.73 -23.43
C ARG A 155 -1.24 0.46 -22.52
N HIS A 156 -1.89 0.27 -21.38
CA HIS A 156 -2.50 1.35 -20.59
C HIS A 156 -1.81 1.63 -19.27
N LEU A 157 -0.90 0.77 -18.80
CA LEU A 157 -0.16 1.03 -17.57
C LEU A 157 0.63 2.35 -17.66
N ASP A 158 0.42 3.22 -16.69
CA ASP A 158 1.14 4.50 -16.57
C ASP A 158 2.66 4.26 -16.62
N PRO A 159 3.40 4.92 -17.54
CA PRO A 159 4.85 4.81 -17.61
C PRO A 159 5.57 5.11 -16.29
N LEU A 160 5.04 6.00 -15.46
CA LEU A 160 5.63 6.35 -14.16
C LEU A 160 5.65 5.17 -13.18
N LEU A 161 4.71 4.22 -13.32
CA LEU A 161 4.56 3.06 -12.44
C LEU A 161 5.21 1.77 -12.99
N ARG A 162 5.89 1.83 -14.15
CA ARG A 162 6.42 0.62 -14.83
C ARG A 162 7.67 0.02 -14.20
N GLY A 163 8.46 0.81 -13.51
CA GLY A 163 9.81 0.43 -13.12
C GLY A 163 10.10 0.55 -11.62
N PRO A 164 9.37 -0.11 -10.71
CA PRO A 164 9.83 -0.17 -9.33
C PRO A 164 11.13 -0.99 -9.26
N HIS A 165 12.02 -0.62 -8.35
CA HIS A 165 13.35 -1.24 -8.26
C HIS A 165 13.32 -2.76 -8.04
N PHE A 166 12.30 -3.27 -7.34
CA PHE A 166 12.17 -4.69 -7.02
C PHE A 166 11.61 -5.54 -8.16
N ASP A 167 10.95 -4.93 -9.16
CA ASP A 167 10.24 -5.64 -10.24
C ASP A 167 10.26 -4.82 -11.53
N GLU A 168 11.44 -4.73 -12.15
CA GLU A 168 11.62 -4.02 -13.42
C GLU A 168 10.70 -4.61 -14.49
N GLY A 169 9.90 -3.73 -15.10
CA GLY A 169 8.90 -4.12 -16.11
C GLY A 169 7.65 -4.80 -15.52
N ARG A 170 7.47 -4.77 -14.22
CA ARG A 170 6.29 -5.31 -13.54
C ARG A 170 6.00 -6.78 -13.90
N ARG A 171 7.01 -7.63 -13.86
CA ARG A 171 6.88 -9.06 -14.21
C ARG A 171 6.03 -9.84 -13.21
N PHE A 172 6.10 -9.49 -11.93
CA PHE A 172 5.49 -10.18 -10.81
C PHE A 172 4.34 -9.41 -10.18
N SER A 173 4.28 -8.11 -10.40
CA SER A 173 3.28 -7.21 -9.83
C SER A 173 2.66 -6.31 -10.89
N VAL A 174 1.44 -5.85 -10.64
CA VAL A 174 0.75 -4.86 -11.48
C VAL A 174 0.02 -3.89 -10.55
N PRO A 175 0.21 -2.57 -10.64
CA PRO A 175 -0.48 -1.62 -9.78
C PRO A 175 -2.00 -1.79 -9.80
N TRP A 176 -2.59 -1.86 -8.61
CA TRP A 176 -4.04 -1.80 -8.43
C TRP A 176 -4.52 -0.37 -8.41
N GLN A 177 -4.01 0.39 -7.49
CA GLN A 177 -4.11 1.85 -7.38
C GLN A 177 -2.77 2.39 -6.90
N SER A 178 -2.58 3.68 -7.03
CA SER A 178 -1.38 4.35 -6.56
C SER A 178 -1.78 5.56 -5.71
N GLY A 179 -0.91 5.98 -4.81
CA GLY A 179 -1.20 7.10 -3.94
C GLY A 179 0.02 7.98 -3.72
N ILE A 180 -0.23 9.14 -3.18
CA ILE A 180 0.78 10.12 -2.85
C ILE A 180 0.74 10.34 -1.34
N THR A 181 1.90 10.24 -0.68
CA THR A 181 2.04 10.69 0.71
C THR A 181 2.48 12.15 0.70
N GLY A 182 1.61 13.02 1.20
CA GLY A 182 1.82 14.47 1.21
C GLY A 182 1.42 15.09 2.53
N ILE A 183 1.03 16.36 2.47
CA ILE A 183 0.58 17.14 3.64
C ILE A 183 -0.88 17.51 3.45
N ALA A 184 -1.73 17.18 4.42
CA ALA A 184 -3.08 17.72 4.53
C ALA A 184 -3.12 18.80 5.61
N TYR A 185 -3.89 19.85 5.37
CA TYR A 185 -4.07 20.93 6.35
C TYR A 185 -5.42 21.65 6.17
N ASN A 186 -5.92 22.26 7.23
CA ASN A 186 -7.10 23.10 7.14
C ASN A 186 -6.69 24.57 6.90
N ARG A 187 -6.83 25.03 5.66
CA ARG A 187 -6.37 26.35 5.20
C ARG A 187 -7.02 27.49 5.96
N ARG A 188 -8.34 27.41 6.18
CA ARG A 188 -9.08 28.47 6.86
C ARG A 188 -8.66 28.62 8.32
N ARG A 189 -8.50 27.49 9.03
CA ARG A 189 -8.10 27.50 10.45
C ARG A 189 -6.64 27.89 10.64
N LEU A 190 -5.77 27.48 9.72
CA LEU A 190 -4.35 27.84 9.76
C LEU A 190 -4.12 29.30 9.33
N GLY A 191 -4.93 29.83 8.40
CA GLY A 191 -4.84 31.21 7.92
C GLY A 191 -3.68 31.50 6.96
N ARG A 192 -2.96 30.46 6.50
CA ARG A 192 -1.89 30.54 5.52
C ARG A 192 -1.81 29.26 4.69
N GLU A 193 -1.04 29.29 3.62
CA GLU A 193 -0.73 28.10 2.81
C GLU A 193 0.46 27.32 3.41
N ILE A 194 0.46 26.02 3.17
CA ILE A 194 1.61 25.12 3.33
C ILE A 194 2.12 24.81 1.93
N ARG A 195 3.44 24.92 1.70
CA ARG A 195 4.07 24.68 0.40
C ARG A 195 5.21 23.69 0.46
N GLN A 196 5.86 23.59 1.61
CA GLN A 196 7.03 22.76 1.81
C GLN A 196 6.96 22.01 3.15
N VAL A 197 7.74 20.96 3.29
CA VAL A 197 7.73 20.12 4.50
C VAL A 197 8.13 20.93 5.73
N SER A 198 9.05 21.88 5.59
CA SER A 198 9.51 22.74 6.68
C SER A 198 8.39 23.64 7.25
N ASP A 199 7.32 23.89 6.50
CA ASP A 199 6.15 24.65 6.99
C ASP A 199 5.43 23.94 8.14
N LEU A 200 5.54 22.61 8.22
CA LEU A 200 5.02 21.81 9.32
C LEU A 200 5.68 22.14 10.67
N TRP A 201 6.91 22.69 10.63
CA TRP A 201 7.70 22.97 11.82
C TRP A 201 7.57 24.41 12.29
N ALA A 202 6.70 25.22 11.66
CA ALA A 202 6.44 26.59 12.08
C ALA A 202 5.80 26.64 13.47
N GLU A 203 6.10 27.69 14.25
CA GLU A 203 5.72 27.78 15.66
C GLU A 203 4.18 27.82 15.88
N ASP A 204 3.43 28.34 14.91
CA ASP A 204 1.97 28.36 14.93
C ASP A 204 1.32 26.97 14.82
N LEU A 205 2.11 25.96 14.41
CA LEU A 205 1.70 24.56 14.33
C LEU A 205 2.18 23.70 15.52
N ARG A 206 2.87 24.28 16.52
CA ARG A 206 3.35 23.52 17.68
C ARG A 206 2.21 22.77 18.39
N GLY A 207 2.36 21.46 18.53
CA GLY A 207 1.36 20.57 19.15
C GLY A 207 0.09 20.38 18.30
N ARG A 208 0.09 20.81 17.03
CA ARG A 208 -1.03 20.72 16.10
C ARG A 208 -0.68 19.94 14.81
N VAL A 209 0.42 19.20 14.84
CA VAL A 209 0.92 18.35 13.72
C VAL A 209 0.89 16.90 14.14
N THR A 210 0.47 16.03 13.23
CA THR A 210 0.67 14.57 13.34
C THR A 210 1.47 14.04 12.16
N LEU A 211 2.24 12.99 12.43
CA LEU A 211 2.94 12.21 11.40
C LEU A 211 2.33 10.81 11.32
N LEU A 212 2.53 10.13 10.21
CA LEU A 212 2.12 8.74 10.07
C LEU A 212 2.98 7.85 10.98
N SER A 213 2.34 6.84 11.57
CA SER A 213 2.99 5.90 12.50
C SER A 213 3.79 4.83 11.78
N GLY A 214 3.37 4.43 10.58
CA GLY A 214 4.10 3.48 9.75
C GLY A 214 5.39 4.10 9.22
N MET A 215 6.51 3.39 9.41
CA MET A 215 7.82 3.87 8.94
C MET A 215 7.82 4.06 7.43
N ASP A 216 7.34 3.05 6.70
CA ASP A 216 7.37 3.03 5.24
C ASP A 216 6.54 4.15 4.61
N GLU A 217 5.49 4.57 5.29
CA GLU A 217 4.58 5.62 4.85
C GLU A 217 5.09 7.02 5.23
N ALA A 218 5.89 7.12 6.29
CA ALA A 218 6.27 8.42 6.85
C ALA A 218 7.61 8.95 6.37
N PHE A 219 8.63 8.06 6.21
CA PHE A 219 10.01 8.49 6.08
C PHE A 219 10.30 9.25 4.79
N ALA A 220 9.67 8.87 3.68
CA ALA A 220 9.97 9.42 2.37
C ALA A 220 9.72 10.93 2.30
N LEU A 221 8.56 11.40 2.75
CA LEU A 221 8.23 12.82 2.81
C LEU A 221 9.19 13.61 3.71
N LEU A 222 9.57 13.03 4.85
CA LEU A 222 10.48 13.66 5.81
C LEU A 222 11.90 13.78 5.27
N LEU A 223 12.39 12.77 4.53
CA LEU A 223 13.69 12.81 3.84
C LEU A 223 13.69 13.84 2.72
N GLN A 224 12.63 13.92 1.92
CA GLN A 224 12.51 14.95 0.88
C GLN A 224 12.52 16.35 1.48
N GLY A 225 11.87 16.56 2.63
CA GLY A 225 11.94 17.81 3.38
C GLY A 225 13.35 18.17 3.89
N ASP A 226 14.24 17.19 3.99
CA ASP A 226 15.66 17.39 4.28
C ASP A 226 16.52 17.55 2.99
N GLY A 227 15.88 17.61 1.81
CA GLY A 227 16.55 17.72 0.52
C GLY A 227 17.20 16.42 0.02
N VAL A 228 16.77 15.28 0.55
CA VAL A 228 17.31 13.96 0.18
C VAL A 228 16.51 13.36 -0.96
N ASP A 229 17.21 12.87 -2.00
CA ASP A 229 16.61 12.08 -3.09
C ASP A 229 16.20 10.70 -2.56
N ILE A 230 14.89 10.47 -2.42
CA ILE A 230 14.36 9.21 -1.88
C ILE A 230 14.59 7.99 -2.77
N ALA A 231 14.99 8.17 -4.03
CA ALA A 231 15.42 7.07 -4.87
C ALA A 231 16.83 6.55 -4.51
N ARG A 232 17.62 7.29 -3.71
CA ARG A 232 19.03 6.99 -3.42
C ARG A 232 19.47 7.24 -1.96
N TRP A 233 18.53 7.51 -1.06
CA TRP A 233 18.84 7.80 0.33
C TRP A 233 19.68 6.70 1.00
N THR A 234 20.40 7.06 2.07
CA THR A 234 21.31 6.20 2.81
C THR A 234 20.82 5.97 4.24
N ALA A 235 21.43 5.01 4.95
CA ALA A 235 21.16 4.79 6.36
C ALA A 235 21.44 6.05 7.21
N ASP A 236 22.53 6.79 6.88
CA ASP A 236 22.86 8.03 7.58
C ASP A 236 21.79 9.11 7.37
N ASP A 237 21.20 9.19 6.18
CA ASP A 237 20.09 10.12 5.91
C ASP A 237 18.88 9.77 6.79
N PHE A 238 18.55 8.50 6.90
CA PHE A 238 17.44 8.03 7.75
C PHE A 238 17.70 8.36 9.23
N HIS A 239 18.91 8.10 9.73
CA HIS A 239 19.23 8.39 11.13
C HIS A 239 19.18 9.89 11.43
N ARG A 240 19.74 10.74 10.55
CA ARG A 240 19.64 12.20 10.72
C ARG A 240 18.20 12.70 10.73
N MET A 241 17.38 12.20 9.83
CA MET A 241 15.94 12.50 9.81
C MET A 241 15.28 12.08 11.13
N CYS A 242 15.55 10.86 11.63
CA CYS A 242 15.03 10.40 12.92
C CYS A 242 15.46 11.30 14.07
N ASP A 243 16.72 11.72 14.13
CA ASP A 243 17.25 12.61 15.19
C ASP A 243 16.52 13.96 15.18
N ARG A 244 16.24 14.52 13.99
CA ARG A 244 15.46 15.75 13.84
C ARG A 244 14.01 15.56 14.34
N VAL A 245 13.34 14.48 13.91
CA VAL A 245 11.97 14.19 14.33
C VAL A 245 11.88 13.95 15.85
N GLU A 246 12.87 13.25 16.44
CA GLU A 246 12.95 13.06 17.89
C GLU A 246 13.08 14.41 18.64
N GLY A 247 13.83 15.35 18.08
CA GLY A 247 13.88 16.73 18.59
C GLY A 247 12.51 17.41 18.60
N LEU A 248 11.74 17.26 17.54
CA LEU A 248 10.39 17.82 17.40
C LEU A 248 9.39 17.16 18.37
N VAL A 249 9.49 15.85 18.56
CA VAL A 249 8.69 15.12 19.56
C VAL A 249 9.01 15.61 20.96
N ARG A 250 10.31 15.69 21.32
CA ARG A 250 10.76 16.12 22.65
C ARG A 250 10.33 17.55 23.00
N THR A 251 10.27 18.43 22.00
CA THR A 251 9.83 19.82 22.20
C THR A 251 8.30 19.98 22.19
N GLY A 252 7.56 18.87 21.98
CA GLY A 252 6.09 18.89 21.90
C GLY A 252 5.56 19.55 20.63
N HIS A 253 6.38 19.66 19.59
CA HIS A 253 5.93 20.18 18.29
C HIS A 253 5.01 19.19 17.60
N ILE A 254 5.42 17.92 17.50
CA ILE A 254 4.59 16.84 17.00
C ILE A 254 3.64 16.38 18.12
N ARG A 255 2.34 16.42 17.84
CA ARG A 255 1.29 16.02 18.79
C ARG A 255 1.33 14.52 19.05
N ARG A 256 1.34 13.71 17.98
CA ARG A 256 1.39 12.25 18.03
C ARG A 256 1.65 11.66 16.64
N PHE A 257 1.92 10.37 16.62
CA PHE A 257 1.91 9.55 15.41
C PHE A 257 0.54 8.87 15.27
N THR A 258 0.07 8.72 14.03
CA THR A 258 -1.27 8.19 13.74
C THR A 258 -1.20 7.21 12.57
N GLY A 259 -2.11 6.22 12.56
CA GLY A 259 -2.55 5.62 11.30
C GLY A 259 -3.52 6.57 10.61
N ASN A 260 -4.62 6.05 10.03
CA ASN A 260 -5.64 6.88 9.37
C ASN A 260 -6.49 7.73 10.35
N ASP A 261 -6.22 7.70 11.66
CA ASP A 261 -6.92 8.52 12.65
C ASP A 261 -6.72 10.02 12.43
N TYR A 262 -5.67 10.45 11.68
CA TYR A 262 -5.48 11.86 11.33
C TYR A 262 -6.69 12.47 10.63
N ILE A 263 -7.47 11.67 9.90
CA ILE A 263 -8.71 12.08 9.23
C ILE A 263 -9.67 12.74 10.23
N LYS A 264 -9.91 12.06 11.35
CA LYS A 264 -10.80 12.55 12.42
C LYS A 264 -10.24 13.78 13.12
N ASP A 265 -8.94 13.77 13.41
CA ASP A 265 -8.26 14.87 14.10
C ASP A 265 -8.28 16.16 13.26
N LEU A 266 -8.04 16.02 11.95
CA LEU A 266 -8.04 17.15 11.01
C LEU A 266 -9.46 17.73 10.83
N ALA A 267 -10.46 16.86 10.63
CA ALA A 267 -11.86 17.25 10.54
C ALA A 267 -12.35 17.97 11.81
N ALA A 268 -12.02 17.44 13.00
CA ALA A 268 -12.36 18.07 14.27
C ALA A 268 -11.60 19.40 14.51
N GLY A 269 -10.46 19.60 13.85
CA GLY A 269 -9.55 20.73 14.05
C GLY A 269 -8.67 20.59 15.29
N ASP A 270 -8.53 19.38 15.81
CA ASP A 270 -7.56 19.05 16.87
C ASP A 270 -6.14 19.12 16.34
N VAL A 271 -5.95 18.84 15.06
CA VAL A 271 -4.76 18.98 14.25
C VAL A 271 -5.03 20.00 13.16
N LEU A 272 -4.05 20.82 12.82
CA LEU A 272 -4.13 21.82 11.75
C LEU A 272 -3.41 21.38 10.48
N ALA A 273 -2.39 20.52 10.61
CA ALA A 273 -1.66 19.92 9.51
C ALA A 273 -1.15 18.54 9.86
N CYS A 274 -1.06 17.65 8.88
CA CYS A 274 -0.58 16.27 9.07
C CYS A 274 0.02 15.69 7.80
N GLN A 275 0.85 14.65 7.95
CA GLN A 275 1.06 13.73 6.85
C GLN A 275 -0.24 13.00 6.53
N ALA A 276 -0.53 12.82 5.24
CA ALA A 276 -1.78 12.25 4.80
C ALA A 276 -1.62 11.53 3.45
N TYR A 277 -2.55 10.65 3.15
CA TYR A 277 -2.69 10.02 1.84
C TYR A 277 -3.65 10.81 0.95
N SER A 278 -3.29 10.96 -0.32
CA SER A 278 -4.05 11.76 -1.29
C SER A 278 -5.52 11.36 -1.40
N GLY A 279 -5.83 10.06 -1.47
CA GLY A 279 -7.20 9.57 -1.62
C GLY A 279 -8.09 9.86 -0.40
N ASP A 280 -7.54 9.78 0.81
CA ASP A 280 -8.29 10.12 2.03
C ASP A 280 -8.68 11.60 2.08
N VAL A 281 -7.80 12.46 1.55
CA VAL A 281 -8.06 13.91 1.56
C VAL A 281 -9.14 14.29 0.55
N ILE A 282 -9.20 13.66 -0.62
CA ILE A 282 -10.30 13.85 -1.58
C ILE A 282 -11.65 13.55 -0.91
N GLN A 283 -11.73 12.48 -0.13
CA GLN A 283 -12.96 12.14 0.60
C GLN A 283 -13.29 13.16 1.69
N LEU A 284 -12.27 13.66 2.42
CA LEU A 284 -12.45 14.71 3.43
C LEU A 284 -12.93 16.04 2.83
N GLN A 285 -12.49 16.39 1.63
CA GLN A 285 -12.86 17.62 0.94
C GLN A 285 -14.35 17.68 0.58
N ASN A 286 -15.00 16.52 0.42
CA ASN A 286 -16.46 16.46 0.25
C ASN A 286 -17.22 16.96 1.48
N ASP A 287 -16.66 16.76 2.68
CA ASP A 287 -17.27 17.18 3.94
C ASP A 287 -16.78 18.58 4.42
N ASP A 288 -15.50 18.90 4.17
CA ASP A 288 -14.87 20.17 4.54
C ASP A 288 -13.94 20.67 3.41
N PRO A 289 -14.44 21.56 2.53
CA PRO A 289 -13.65 22.07 1.39
C PRO A 289 -12.49 22.99 1.80
N ASP A 290 -12.37 23.36 3.08
CA ASP A 290 -11.23 24.11 3.61
C ASP A 290 -10.00 23.19 3.89
N ILE A 291 -10.17 21.87 3.78
CA ILE A 291 -9.06 20.92 3.85
C ILE A 291 -8.40 20.85 2.49
N GLU A 292 -7.08 21.07 2.47
CA GLU A 292 -6.26 21.01 1.28
C GLU A 292 -5.20 19.91 1.40
N PHE A 293 -4.85 19.31 0.24
CA PHE A 293 -3.72 18.41 0.10
C PHE A 293 -2.60 19.09 -0.69
N VAL A 294 -1.38 18.94 -0.20
CA VAL A 294 -0.19 19.51 -0.84
C VAL A 294 0.82 18.43 -1.14
N VAL A 295 1.25 18.37 -2.40
CA VAL A 295 2.54 17.79 -2.77
C VAL A 295 3.58 18.89 -2.57
N PRO A 296 4.48 18.77 -1.58
CA PRO A 296 5.45 19.83 -1.27
C PRO A 296 6.34 20.20 -2.45
N GLU A 297 6.97 21.37 -2.38
CA GLU A 297 7.91 21.84 -3.43
C GLU A 297 9.10 20.88 -3.57
N GLU A 298 9.53 20.25 -2.49
CA GLU A 298 10.60 19.24 -2.45
C GLU A 298 10.21 17.93 -3.14
N GLY A 299 8.90 17.70 -3.32
CA GLY A 299 8.35 16.49 -3.90
C GLY A 299 7.60 15.61 -2.89
N ALA A 300 7.09 14.49 -3.39
CA ALA A 300 6.39 13.49 -2.60
C ALA A 300 6.65 12.08 -3.14
N GLU A 301 6.47 11.08 -2.29
CA GLU A 301 6.49 9.70 -2.72
C GLU A 301 5.23 9.34 -3.48
N LEU A 302 5.43 8.71 -4.66
CA LEU A 302 4.39 7.96 -5.35
C LEU A 302 4.57 6.49 -5.02
N TRP A 303 3.63 5.93 -4.30
CA TRP A 303 3.59 4.51 -3.95
C TRP A 303 2.47 3.80 -4.69
N ALA A 304 2.50 2.47 -4.71
CA ALA A 304 1.42 1.68 -5.29
C ALA A 304 1.04 0.51 -4.39
N GLU A 305 -0.25 0.21 -4.38
CA GLU A 305 -0.80 -1.08 -4.00
C GLU A 305 -0.86 -1.94 -5.27
N SER A 306 -0.29 -3.12 -5.22
CA SER A 306 -0.11 -3.93 -6.42
C SER A 306 -0.76 -5.30 -6.31
N LEU A 307 -1.36 -5.69 -7.43
CA LEU A 307 -1.87 -7.03 -7.68
C LEU A 307 -0.69 -7.98 -7.86
N MET A 308 -0.71 -9.12 -7.18
CA MET A 308 0.24 -10.20 -7.41
C MET A 308 -0.41 -11.58 -7.23
N ILE A 309 0.20 -12.59 -7.86
CA ILE A 309 -0.26 -13.98 -7.85
C ILE A 309 0.66 -14.78 -6.93
N PRO A 310 0.20 -15.23 -5.74
CA PRO A 310 1.01 -16.04 -4.85
C PRO A 310 1.47 -17.35 -5.51
N ASN A 311 2.61 -17.87 -5.04
CA ASN A 311 3.03 -19.22 -5.47
C ASN A 311 1.95 -20.25 -5.19
N LEU A 312 1.83 -21.24 -6.08
CA LEU A 312 0.86 -22.32 -6.00
C LEU A 312 -0.61 -21.88 -6.09
N ALA A 313 -0.89 -20.62 -6.46
CA ALA A 313 -2.23 -20.21 -6.84
C ALA A 313 -2.79 -21.15 -7.93
N ARG A 314 -4.03 -21.59 -7.75
CA ARG A 314 -4.65 -22.63 -8.59
C ARG A 314 -5.16 -22.11 -9.92
N HIS A 315 -5.50 -20.83 -9.97
CA HIS A 315 -6.21 -20.22 -11.09
C HIS A 315 -5.42 -19.03 -11.66
N LYS A 316 -4.11 -19.26 -11.95
CA LYS A 316 -3.21 -18.21 -12.43
C LYS A 316 -3.73 -17.51 -13.69
N ALA A 317 -4.17 -18.27 -14.70
CA ALA A 317 -4.67 -17.67 -15.94
C ALA A 317 -5.98 -16.90 -15.73
N ASN A 318 -6.87 -17.33 -14.83
CA ASN A 318 -8.06 -16.58 -14.47
C ASN A 318 -7.70 -15.26 -13.75
N ALA A 319 -6.70 -15.29 -12.85
CA ALA A 319 -6.19 -14.12 -12.16
C ALA A 319 -5.57 -13.11 -13.15
N GLU A 320 -4.75 -13.57 -14.10
CA GLU A 320 -4.15 -12.73 -15.15
C GLU A 320 -5.23 -12.03 -16.01
N LEU A 321 -6.34 -12.72 -16.32
CA LEU A 321 -7.46 -12.12 -17.03
C LEU A 321 -8.20 -11.08 -16.19
N LEU A 322 -8.30 -11.25 -14.87
CA LEU A 322 -8.88 -10.25 -13.97
C LEU A 322 -7.98 -9.02 -13.87
N VAL A 323 -6.66 -9.22 -13.76
CA VAL A 323 -5.69 -8.11 -13.78
C VAL A 323 -5.85 -7.29 -15.06
N ASP A 324 -5.89 -7.94 -16.23
CA ASP A 324 -6.05 -7.27 -17.52
C ASP A 324 -7.41 -6.56 -17.66
N HIS A 325 -8.46 -7.10 -17.02
CA HIS A 325 -9.79 -6.48 -17.00
C HIS A 325 -9.77 -5.09 -16.36
N TYR A 326 -9.07 -4.93 -15.24
CA TYR A 326 -8.98 -3.65 -14.54
C TYR A 326 -8.12 -2.61 -15.27
N TYR A 327 -7.38 -3.01 -16.30
CA TYR A 327 -6.63 -2.10 -17.18
C TYR A 327 -7.39 -1.69 -18.44
N ARG A 328 -8.65 -2.08 -18.57
CA ARG A 328 -9.57 -1.49 -19.57
C ARG A 328 -9.95 -0.09 -19.09
N PRO A 329 -9.84 0.95 -19.94
CA PRO A 329 -10.10 2.33 -19.50
C PRO A 329 -11.46 2.52 -18.84
N GLU A 330 -12.50 1.83 -19.30
CA GLU A 330 -13.86 1.91 -18.76
C GLU A 330 -13.93 1.37 -17.33
N VAL A 331 -13.27 0.24 -17.08
CA VAL A 331 -13.26 -0.42 -15.77
C VAL A 331 -12.36 0.35 -14.80
N ALA A 332 -11.21 0.82 -15.29
CA ALA A 332 -10.30 1.64 -14.50
C ALA A 332 -10.95 2.97 -14.08
N ALA A 333 -11.78 3.57 -14.95
CA ALA A 333 -12.53 4.78 -14.66
C ALA A 333 -13.56 4.55 -13.54
N GLU A 334 -14.32 3.44 -13.62
CA GLU A 334 -15.29 3.07 -12.58
C GLU A 334 -14.61 2.86 -11.23
N LEU A 335 -13.47 2.13 -11.22
CA LEU A 335 -12.70 1.91 -10.01
C LEU A 335 -12.10 3.21 -9.45
N ALA A 336 -11.48 4.05 -10.30
CA ALA A 336 -10.86 5.31 -9.87
C ALA A 336 -11.89 6.30 -9.32
N GLY A 337 -13.06 6.37 -9.95
CA GLY A 337 -14.18 7.19 -9.48
C GLY A 337 -14.72 6.77 -8.11
N TRP A 338 -14.56 5.50 -7.75
CA TRP A 338 -14.99 4.98 -6.45
C TRP A 338 -13.92 5.16 -5.35
N VAL A 339 -12.65 4.76 -5.65
CA VAL A 339 -11.60 4.74 -4.62
C VAL A 339 -10.87 6.08 -4.45
N ASN A 340 -10.92 6.96 -5.46
CA ASN A 340 -10.33 8.32 -5.48
C ASN A 340 -8.80 8.35 -5.24
N TYR A 341 -8.08 7.33 -5.67
CA TYR A 341 -6.63 7.27 -5.64
C TYR A 341 -6.04 7.47 -7.04
N VAL A 342 -4.71 7.67 -7.14
CA VAL A 342 -4.03 7.84 -8.43
C VAL A 342 -4.28 6.61 -9.31
N CYS A 343 -4.94 6.84 -10.44
CA CYS A 343 -5.32 5.78 -11.38
C CYS A 343 -4.09 5.30 -12.19
N PRO A 344 -3.77 4.00 -12.17
CA PRO A 344 -2.63 3.47 -12.93
C PRO A 344 -2.90 3.38 -14.44
N VAL A 345 -4.08 3.81 -14.89
CA VAL A 345 -4.56 3.79 -16.28
C VAL A 345 -4.91 5.22 -16.73
N PRO A 346 -3.97 6.00 -17.25
CA PRO A 346 -4.23 7.40 -17.64
C PRO A 346 -5.39 7.57 -18.63
N ALA A 347 -5.63 6.58 -19.50
CA ALA A 347 -6.75 6.61 -20.45
C ALA A 347 -8.14 6.56 -19.77
N ALA A 348 -8.24 6.24 -18.50
CA ALA A 348 -9.48 6.30 -17.72
C ALA A 348 -9.99 7.74 -17.54
N ARG A 349 -9.09 8.74 -17.60
CA ARG A 349 -9.43 10.16 -17.50
C ARG A 349 -10.49 10.58 -18.53
N ASP A 350 -10.30 10.22 -19.80
CA ASP A 350 -11.20 10.61 -20.89
C ASP A 350 -12.58 9.96 -20.71
N VAL A 351 -12.62 8.76 -20.13
CA VAL A 351 -13.86 8.05 -19.81
C VAL A 351 -14.63 8.80 -18.72
N LEU A 352 -13.96 9.15 -17.60
CA LEU A 352 -14.58 9.94 -16.53
C LEU A 352 -15.06 11.31 -17.05
N ALA A 353 -14.23 12.02 -17.82
CA ALA A 353 -14.59 13.31 -18.42
C ALA A 353 -15.85 13.24 -19.29
N SER A 354 -16.16 12.07 -19.87
CA SER A 354 -17.34 11.85 -20.69
C SER A 354 -18.60 11.47 -19.90
N SER A 355 -18.50 11.36 -18.56
CA SER A 355 -19.64 11.03 -17.70
C SER A 355 -20.76 12.09 -17.82
N ARG A 356 -21.99 11.63 -17.73
CA ARG A 356 -23.18 12.52 -17.66
C ARG A 356 -23.38 13.08 -16.24
N ASP A 357 -22.84 12.44 -15.26
CA ASP A 357 -22.81 12.91 -13.89
C ASP A 357 -21.65 13.91 -13.74
N ALA A 358 -21.99 15.13 -13.30
CA ALA A 358 -21.03 16.23 -13.23
C ALA A 358 -19.96 16.01 -12.14
N GLU A 359 -20.32 15.37 -11.03
CA GLU A 359 -19.38 15.06 -9.94
C GLU A 359 -18.36 14.03 -10.41
N THR A 360 -18.82 12.95 -11.05
CA THR A 360 -17.93 11.95 -11.67
C THR A 360 -17.04 12.56 -12.74
N ALA A 361 -17.58 13.44 -13.60
CA ALA A 361 -16.80 14.10 -14.64
C ALA A 361 -15.71 15.02 -14.07
N ALA A 362 -15.97 15.68 -12.94
CA ALA A 362 -14.98 16.54 -12.28
C ALA A 362 -13.75 15.78 -11.79
N LEU A 363 -13.87 14.50 -11.43
CA LEU A 363 -12.74 13.65 -11.02
C LEU A 363 -11.68 13.49 -12.11
N ALA A 364 -12.04 13.65 -13.37
CA ALA A 364 -11.09 13.64 -14.49
C ALA A 364 -10.07 14.79 -14.45
N GLU A 365 -10.42 15.89 -13.80
CA GLU A 365 -9.56 17.07 -13.65
C GLU A 365 -8.84 17.12 -12.30
N ASP A 366 -9.10 16.14 -11.42
CA ASP A 366 -8.43 16.08 -10.12
C ASP A 366 -6.99 15.56 -10.27
N PRO A 367 -5.97 16.39 -9.95
CA PRO A 367 -4.58 15.99 -10.09
C PRO A 367 -4.14 14.92 -9.07
N LEU A 368 -4.94 14.66 -8.03
CA LEU A 368 -4.69 13.58 -7.07
C LEU A 368 -5.15 12.21 -7.59
N ILE A 369 -5.97 12.20 -8.66
CA ILE A 369 -6.38 10.97 -9.38
C ILE A 369 -5.61 10.84 -10.69
N PHE A 370 -5.42 11.96 -11.41
CA PHE A 370 -4.70 12.04 -12.68
C PHE A 370 -3.63 13.14 -12.60
N PRO A 371 -2.46 12.86 -12.00
CA PRO A 371 -1.40 13.85 -11.84
C PRO A 371 -1.00 14.50 -13.15
N ASP A 372 -1.02 15.84 -13.19
CA ASP A 372 -0.55 16.61 -14.31
C ASP A 372 0.99 16.57 -14.45
N ASP A 373 1.53 17.12 -15.54
CA ASP A 373 2.98 17.10 -15.78
C ASP A 373 3.77 17.85 -14.71
N ALA A 374 3.20 18.89 -14.09
CA ALA A 374 3.88 19.64 -13.04
C ALA A 374 3.98 18.81 -11.75
N MET A 375 2.91 18.13 -11.38
CA MET A 375 2.88 17.22 -10.24
C MET A 375 3.77 16.00 -10.48
N ARG A 376 3.67 15.37 -11.67
CA ARG A 376 4.49 14.17 -12.04
C ARG A 376 5.99 14.41 -11.90
N ARG A 377 6.48 15.63 -12.20
CA ARG A 377 7.90 15.97 -12.01
C ARG A 377 8.37 16.00 -10.55
N ARG A 378 7.45 16.09 -9.60
CA ARG A 378 7.73 16.11 -8.16
C ARG A 378 7.47 14.76 -7.49
N LEU A 379 6.92 13.79 -8.23
CA LEU A 379 6.64 12.46 -7.70
C LEU A 379 7.83 11.53 -7.93
N VAL A 380 8.23 10.84 -6.89
CA VAL A 380 9.39 9.92 -6.89
C VAL A 380 8.99 8.60 -6.22
N ILE A 381 9.39 7.48 -6.83
CA ILE A 381 9.28 6.17 -6.18
C ILE A 381 10.51 5.99 -5.29
N ALA A 382 10.31 5.74 -4.00
CA ALA A 382 11.40 5.52 -3.07
C ALA A 382 12.18 4.24 -3.41
N ARG A 383 13.49 4.21 -3.07
CA ARG A 383 14.25 2.98 -3.18
C ARG A 383 13.75 1.92 -2.21
N ASP A 384 13.92 0.67 -2.57
CA ASP A 384 13.60 -0.44 -1.68
C ASP A 384 14.47 -0.46 -0.42
N ILE A 385 13.86 -0.90 0.69
CA ILE A 385 14.51 -1.15 1.97
C ILE A 385 14.85 -2.65 2.06
N THR A 386 16.11 -2.98 2.32
CA THR A 386 16.52 -4.36 2.54
C THR A 386 15.92 -4.92 3.85
N SER A 387 15.85 -6.25 3.98
CA SER A 387 15.34 -6.88 5.22
C SER A 387 16.19 -6.54 6.46
N THR A 388 17.47 -6.23 6.29
CA THR A 388 18.35 -5.81 7.38
C THR A 388 18.06 -4.37 7.79
N GLU A 389 18.01 -3.45 6.82
CA GLU A 389 17.62 -2.06 7.04
C GLU A 389 16.22 -1.97 7.66
N ARG A 390 15.25 -2.74 7.17
CA ARG A 390 13.88 -2.74 7.72
C ARG A 390 13.84 -3.10 9.20
N ARG A 391 14.62 -4.08 9.64
CA ARG A 391 14.69 -4.43 11.07
C ARG A 391 15.37 -3.34 11.90
N GLU A 392 16.43 -2.73 11.38
CA GLU A 392 17.17 -1.67 12.04
C GLU A 392 16.34 -0.39 12.11
N PHE A 393 15.88 0.08 10.95
CA PHE A 393 15.12 1.33 10.82
C PHE A 393 13.76 1.23 11.50
N GLY A 394 13.05 0.11 11.34
CA GLY A 394 11.78 -0.12 12.02
C GLY A 394 11.92 -0.07 13.54
N LYS A 395 12.99 -0.66 14.11
CA LYS A 395 13.27 -0.54 15.55
C LYS A 395 13.50 0.91 15.98
N ARG A 396 14.25 1.69 15.21
CA ARG A 396 14.51 3.12 15.49
C ARG A 396 13.23 3.93 15.38
N TRP A 397 12.47 3.71 14.33
CA TRP A 397 11.20 4.42 14.08
C TRP A 397 10.15 4.10 15.16
N ASN A 398 9.93 2.82 15.49
CA ASN A 398 8.97 2.41 16.51
C ASN A 398 9.30 3.01 17.87
N ALA A 399 10.59 3.03 18.25
CA ALA A 399 11.01 3.67 19.50
C ALA A 399 10.70 5.18 19.50
N LEU A 400 10.83 5.85 18.36
CA LEU A 400 10.55 7.28 18.17
C LEU A 400 9.04 7.55 18.17
N ALA A 401 8.25 6.69 17.52
CA ALA A 401 6.79 6.81 17.44
C ALA A 401 6.07 6.35 18.72
N GLY A 402 6.80 5.72 19.65
CA GLY A 402 6.23 5.21 20.89
C GLY A 402 5.42 3.91 20.73
N LEU A 403 5.82 3.07 19.74
CA LEU A 403 5.19 1.80 19.36
C LEU A 403 5.93 0.58 19.92
#